data_94374f93691567d5bc010b12a49562c9
#
_entry.id   94374f93691567d5bc010b12a49562c9
#
_cell.length_a   1.000
_cell.length_b   1.000
_cell.length_c   1.000
_cell.angle_alpha   90.00
_cell.angle_beta   90.00
_cell.angle_gamma   90.00
#
_symmetry.space_group_name_H-M   'P 1'
#
loop_
_entity.id
_entity.type
_entity.pdbx_description
1 polymer ?
#
loop_
_entity_poly.entity_id
_entity_poly.type
_entity_poly.pdbx_seq_one_letter_code
_entity_poly.pdbx_strand_id
1 'polypeptide(L)'
;MAGPNLPMMLVEPDKDVRLALTTLLENQGWQVAALDNGEALEKILKEATPLAVVCEASLPDKSASNVLEACRRRQVPIVFLGHQTEVQSAVDLVRMGAEDFLEKPFPQARLLKLLDRIAQKHVG
;
A
#
# COMPACT_ATOMS: atom_id res chain seq x y z
N MET A 1 -4.41 -16.79 -19.58
CA MET A 1 -3.08 -16.19 -19.67
C MET A 1 -2.89 -15.17 -18.55
N ALA A 2 -1.81 -15.28 -17.86
CA ALA A 2 -1.48 -14.22 -16.92
C ALA A 2 -1.11 -12.98 -17.72
N GLY A 3 -1.70 -11.85 -17.40
CA GLY A 3 -1.24 -10.58 -17.92
C GLY A 3 0.18 -10.29 -17.42
N PRO A 4 0.79 -9.19 -17.82
CA PRO A 4 2.08 -8.82 -17.27
C PRO A 4 1.96 -8.72 -15.75
N ASN A 5 2.99 -9.19 -15.05
CA ASN A 5 3.03 -9.07 -13.60
C ASN A 5 3.01 -7.59 -13.24
N LEU A 6 1.94 -7.16 -12.56
CA LEU A 6 1.84 -5.80 -12.13
C LEU A 6 2.59 -5.64 -10.81
N PRO A 7 3.31 -4.54 -10.63
CA PRO A 7 4.04 -4.35 -9.39
C PRO A 7 3.11 -4.05 -8.24
N MET A 8 3.62 -4.29 -7.05
CA MET A 8 3.08 -3.71 -5.84
C MET A 8 3.57 -2.27 -5.78
N MET A 9 2.68 -1.34 -5.47
CA MET A 9 3.07 0.05 -5.32
C MET A 9 3.36 0.32 -3.86
N LEU A 10 4.51 0.94 -3.59
CA LEU A 10 4.87 1.39 -2.25
C LEU A 10 4.93 2.91 -2.27
N VAL A 11 4.16 3.56 -1.39
CA VAL A 11 4.15 5.01 -1.29
C VAL A 11 4.67 5.41 0.08
N GLU A 12 5.86 5.98 0.12
CA GLU A 12 6.55 6.36 1.36
C GLU A 12 7.41 7.60 1.11
N PRO A 13 7.11 8.72 1.78
CA PRO A 13 7.90 9.94 1.59
C PRO A 13 9.34 9.87 2.07
N ASP A 14 9.59 9.14 3.16
CA ASP A 14 10.93 9.02 3.72
C ASP A 14 11.79 8.10 2.86
N LYS A 15 12.89 8.61 2.36
CA LYS A 15 13.76 7.88 1.43
C LYS A 15 14.34 6.62 2.04
N ASP A 16 14.78 6.69 3.30
CA ASP A 16 15.43 5.54 3.94
C ASP A 16 14.42 4.45 4.26
N VAL A 17 13.24 4.84 4.74
CA VAL A 17 12.15 3.90 5.01
C VAL A 17 11.68 3.27 3.71
N ARG A 18 11.55 4.07 2.65
CA ARG A 18 11.13 3.59 1.35
C ARG A 18 12.10 2.55 0.80
N LEU A 19 13.41 2.81 0.92
CA LEU A 19 14.42 1.87 0.47
C LEU A 19 14.37 0.57 1.28
N ALA A 20 14.25 0.68 2.60
CA ALA A 20 14.20 -0.49 3.47
C ALA A 20 12.99 -1.38 3.17
N LEU A 21 11.82 -0.77 3.00
CA LEU A 21 10.60 -1.52 2.67
C LEU A 21 10.68 -2.13 1.28
N THR A 22 11.21 -1.41 0.31
CA THR A 22 11.40 -1.93 -1.04
C THR A 22 12.27 -3.17 -1.01
N THR A 23 13.40 -3.10 -0.31
CA THR A 23 14.32 -4.23 -0.18
C THR A 23 13.64 -5.43 0.47
N LEU A 24 12.90 -5.19 1.56
CA LEU A 24 12.18 -6.24 2.25
C LEU A 24 11.21 -6.95 1.31
N LEU A 25 10.42 -6.19 0.58
CA LEU A 25 9.40 -6.75 -0.30
C LEU A 25 10.01 -7.45 -1.51
N GLU A 26 11.04 -6.88 -2.10
CA GLU A 26 11.72 -7.52 -3.23
C GLU A 26 12.39 -8.83 -2.84
N ASN A 27 12.93 -8.90 -1.62
CA ASN A 27 13.51 -10.14 -1.12
C ASN A 27 12.48 -11.25 -0.96
N GLN A 28 11.21 -10.91 -0.86
CA GLN A 28 10.11 -11.88 -0.81
C GLN A 28 9.57 -12.22 -2.19
N GLY A 29 10.17 -11.69 -3.24
CA GLY A 29 9.76 -12.01 -4.60
C GLY A 29 8.78 -11.04 -5.24
N TRP A 30 8.41 -9.95 -4.55
CA TRP A 30 7.51 -8.97 -5.11
C TRP A 30 8.24 -8.06 -6.09
N GLN A 31 7.56 -7.69 -7.17
CA GLN A 31 7.98 -6.55 -7.98
C GLN A 31 7.43 -5.30 -7.30
N VAL A 32 8.28 -4.33 -7.02
CA VAL A 32 7.90 -3.14 -6.28
C VAL A 32 8.21 -1.90 -7.10
N ALA A 33 7.22 -1.02 -7.23
CA ALA A 33 7.44 0.32 -7.74
C ALA A 33 7.25 1.28 -6.56
N ALA A 34 8.31 2.01 -6.21
CA ALA A 34 8.33 2.86 -5.03
C ALA A 34 8.13 4.31 -5.41
N LEU A 35 7.23 4.98 -4.69
CA LEU A 35 6.84 6.36 -4.93
C LEU A 35 6.98 7.14 -3.62
N ASP A 36 7.16 8.45 -3.72
CA ASP A 36 7.32 9.30 -2.54
C ASP A 36 6.12 10.22 -2.25
N ASN A 37 5.07 10.15 -3.07
CA ASN A 37 3.90 11.01 -2.87
C ASN A 37 2.63 10.39 -3.44
N GLY A 38 1.49 10.92 -3.03
CA GLY A 38 0.19 10.40 -3.44
C GLY A 38 -0.21 10.77 -4.85
N GLU A 39 0.23 11.91 -5.36
CA GLU A 39 -0.09 12.32 -6.72
C GLU A 39 0.47 11.33 -7.75
N ALA A 40 1.71 10.87 -7.53
CA ALA A 40 2.32 9.88 -8.40
C ALA A 40 1.50 8.58 -8.43
N LEU A 41 1.00 8.15 -7.28
CA LEU A 41 0.14 6.97 -7.21
C LEU A 41 -1.16 7.19 -7.99
N GLU A 42 -1.81 8.33 -7.80
CA GLU A 42 -3.08 8.61 -8.50
C GLU A 42 -2.90 8.61 -10.02
N LYS A 43 -1.80 9.12 -10.51
CA LYS A 43 -1.50 9.07 -11.95
C LYS A 43 -1.37 7.64 -12.45
N ILE A 44 -0.70 6.79 -11.69
CA ILE A 44 -0.54 5.39 -12.07
C ILE A 44 -1.90 4.68 -12.08
N LEU A 45 -2.74 4.95 -11.09
CA LEU A 45 -4.05 4.31 -10.98
C LEU A 45 -5.00 4.69 -12.12
N LYS A 46 -4.74 5.79 -12.82
CA LYS A 46 -5.53 6.15 -14.01
C LYS A 46 -5.25 5.23 -15.19
N GLU A 47 -4.06 4.65 -15.25
CA GLU A 47 -3.61 3.90 -16.42
C GLU A 47 -3.39 2.42 -16.14
N ALA A 48 -3.22 2.03 -14.89
CA ALA A 48 -2.85 0.66 -14.52
C ALA A 48 -3.55 0.26 -13.24
N THR A 49 -3.66 -1.05 -13.04
CA THR A 49 -4.23 -1.62 -11.82
C THR A 49 -3.13 -2.45 -11.14
N PRO A 50 -2.38 -1.86 -10.20
CA PRO A 50 -1.35 -2.63 -9.49
C PRO A 50 -1.96 -3.75 -8.66
N LEU A 51 -1.14 -4.72 -8.29
CA LEU A 51 -1.59 -5.85 -7.50
C LEU A 51 -2.07 -5.42 -6.11
N ALA A 52 -1.34 -4.51 -5.50
CA ALA A 52 -1.67 -3.96 -4.19
C ALA A 52 -0.91 -2.66 -3.97
N VAL A 53 -1.35 -1.88 -2.98
CA VAL A 53 -0.67 -0.66 -2.58
C VAL A 53 -0.34 -0.76 -1.09
N VAL A 54 0.90 -0.44 -0.74
CA VAL A 54 1.33 -0.23 0.65
C VAL A 54 1.65 1.26 0.76
N CYS A 55 0.96 1.97 1.63
CA CYS A 55 1.00 3.43 1.64
C CYS A 55 1.15 3.99 3.05
N GLU A 56 2.11 4.90 3.24
CA GLU A 56 2.19 5.70 4.46
C GLU A 56 0.93 6.55 4.60
N ALA A 57 0.28 6.49 5.76
CA ALA A 57 -0.98 7.21 5.96
C ALA A 57 -0.80 8.73 5.96
N SER A 58 0.36 9.21 6.41
CA SER A 58 0.68 10.64 6.45
C SER A 58 1.51 11.03 5.24
N LEU A 59 0.85 11.41 4.16
CA LEU A 59 1.52 11.89 2.97
C LEU A 59 1.54 13.41 2.93
N PRO A 60 2.57 14.02 2.32
CA PRO A 60 2.66 15.48 2.27
C PRO A 60 1.62 16.14 1.38
N ASP A 61 1.07 15.42 0.41
CA ASP A 61 0.26 16.01 -0.66
C ASP A 61 -1.17 15.50 -0.76
N LYS A 62 -1.49 14.35 -0.14
CA LYS A 62 -2.82 13.75 -0.21
C LYS A 62 -3.22 13.18 1.14
N SER A 63 -4.50 13.26 1.46
CA SER A 63 -5.01 12.57 2.64
C SER A 63 -5.11 11.07 2.37
N ALA A 64 -5.04 10.29 3.45
CA ALA A 64 -5.22 8.84 3.35
C ALA A 64 -6.58 8.49 2.74
N SER A 65 -7.63 9.25 3.10
CA SER A 65 -8.97 9.03 2.53
C SER A 65 -9.00 9.22 1.03
N ASN A 66 -8.30 10.22 0.51
CA ASN A 66 -8.25 10.45 -0.94
C ASN A 66 -7.51 9.32 -1.65
N VAL A 67 -6.42 8.86 -1.07
CA VAL A 67 -5.66 7.74 -1.64
C VAL A 67 -6.49 6.46 -1.62
N LEU A 68 -7.18 6.21 -0.51
CA LEU A 68 -8.07 5.05 -0.39
C LEU A 68 -9.14 5.08 -1.47
N GLU A 69 -9.79 6.22 -1.68
CA GLU A 69 -10.85 6.36 -2.68
C GLU A 69 -10.32 6.08 -4.08
N ALA A 70 -9.13 6.58 -4.42
CA ALA A 70 -8.51 6.31 -5.72
C ALA A 70 -8.27 4.81 -5.93
N CYS A 71 -7.81 4.11 -4.89
CA CYS A 71 -7.60 2.66 -4.95
C CYS A 71 -8.93 1.92 -5.09
N ARG A 72 -9.96 2.34 -4.34
CA ARG A 72 -11.26 1.67 -4.37
C ARG A 72 -11.92 1.76 -5.76
N ARG A 73 -11.78 2.89 -6.43
CA ARG A 73 -12.33 3.06 -7.79
C ARG A 73 -11.74 2.06 -8.77
N ARG A 74 -10.52 1.62 -8.52
CA ARG A 74 -9.83 0.64 -9.37
C ARG A 74 -9.85 -0.75 -8.77
N GLN A 75 -10.51 -0.94 -7.63
CA GLN A 75 -10.56 -2.21 -6.91
C GLN A 75 -9.17 -2.74 -6.56
N VAL A 76 -8.26 -1.84 -6.21
CA VAL A 76 -6.90 -2.17 -5.80
C VAL A 76 -6.85 -2.24 -4.27
N PRO A 77 -6.42 -3.36 -3.69
CA PRO A 77 -6.28 -3.45 -2.24
C PRO A 77 -5.17 -2.53 -1.74
N ILE A 78 -5.41 -1.88 -0.61
CA ILE A 78 -4.45 -0.97 -0.01
C ILE A 78 -4.29 -1.25 1.47
N VAL A 79 -3.04 -1.28 1.91
CA VAL A 79 -2.64 -1.38 3.31
C VAL A 79 -1.98 -0.07 3.68
N PHE A 80 -2.43 0.53 4.77
CA PHE A 80 -1.80 1.74 5.29
C PHE A 80 -0.82 1.41 6.41
N LEU A 81 0.25 2.20 6.48
CA LEU A 81 1.23 2.16 7.57
C LEU A 81 1.20 3.52 8.26
N GLY A 82 1.24 3.56 9.58
CA GLY A 82 1.21 4.83 10.26
C GLY A 82 1.47 4.73 11.76
N HIS A 83 1.46 5.87 12.42
CA HIS A 83 1.74 5.95 13.85
C HIS A 83 0.47 5.83 14.67
N GLN A 84 0.64 5.40 15.92
CA GLN A 84 -0.45 5.16 16.86
C GLN A 84 -1.32 6.41 17.11
N THR A 85 -0.75 7.59 16.97
CA THR A 85 -1.50 8.84 17.12
C THR A 85 -2.64 8.96 16.11
N GLU A 86 -2.67 8.10 15.11
CA GLU A 86 -3.68 8.10 14.05
C GLU A 86 -4.67 6.96 14.19
N VAL A 87 -4.79 6.35 15.39
CA VAL A 87 -5.65 5.17 15.60
C VAL A 87 -7.09 5.43 15.17
N GLN A 88 -7.62 6.60 15.46
CA GLN A 88 -8.99 6.95 15.04
C GLN A 88 -9.13 6.87 13.53
N SER A 89 -8.16 7.44 12.81
CA SER A 89 -8.13 7.40 11.35
C SER A 89 -7.93 5.98 10.84
N ALA A 90 -7.17 5.15 11.57
CA ALA A 90 -6.95 3.75 11.19
C ALA A 90 -8.26 2.98 11.17
N VAL A 91 -9.08 3.12 12.21
CA VAL A 91 -10.39 2.46 12.27
C VAL A 91 -11.27 2.91 11.11
N ASP A 92 -11.29 4.22 10.86
CA ASP A 92 -12.10 4.78 9.78
C ASP A 92 -11.65 4.28 8.41
N LEU A 93 -10.35 4.21 8.17
CA LEU A 93 -9.82 3.76 6.89
C LEU A 93 -10.18 2.30 6.60
N VAL A 94 -10.09 1.43 7.62
CA VAL A 94 -10.49 0.03 7.45
C VAL A 94 -11.99 -0.09 7.21
N ARG A 95 -12.80 0.68 7.93
CA ARG A 95 -14.25 0.70 7.72
C ARG A 95 -14.61 1.18 6.32
N MET A 96 -13.82 2.10 5.77
CA MET A 96 -14.03 2.65 4.44
C MET A 96 -13.53 1.74 3.33
N GLY A 97 -12.84 0.65 3.67
CA GLY A 97 -12.46 -0.35 2.70
C GLY A 97 -10.98 -0.66 2.55
N ALA A 98 -10.10 -0.06 3.36
CA ALA A 98 -8.70 -0.45 3.35
C ALA A 98 -8.58 -1.90 3.85
N GLU A 99 -7.62 -2.64 3.30
CA GLU A 99 -7.40 -4.02 3.74
C GLU A 99 -6.95 -4.09 5.19
N ASP A 100 -6.05 -3.18 5.58
CA ASP A 100 -5.62 -3.10 6.97
C ASP A 100 -4.85 -1.80 7.19
N PHE A 101 -4.54 -1.54 8.46
CA PHE A 101 -3.68 -0.45 8.88
C PHE A 101 -2.68 -1.01 9.88
N LEU A 102 -1.41 -0.97 9.55
CA LEU A 102 -0.34 -1.44 10.43
C LEU A 102 0.30 -0.28 11.16
N GLU A 103 0.24 -0.35 12.49
CA GLU A 103 0.78 0.68 13.35
C GLU A 103 2.29 0.53 13.47
N LYS A 104 3.01 1.62 13.26
CA LYS A 104 4.47 1.64 13.38
C LYS A 104 4.89 1.77 14.84
N PRO A 105 5.90 1.02 15.30
CA PRO A 105 6.61 -0.02 14.59
C PRO A 105 5.80 -1.32 14.54
N PHE A 106 5.96 -2.08 13.46
CA PHE A 106 5.27 -3.37 13.32
C PHE A 106 6.28 -4.49 12.99
N PRO A 107 5.99 -5.74 13.36
CA PRO A 107 6.84 -6.85 12.94
C PRO A 107 6.78 -7.02 11.43
N GLN A 108 7.92 -7.22 10.80
CA GLN A 108 7.98 -7.41 9.34
C GLN A 108 7.09 -8.57 8.89
N ALA A 109 7.10 -9.66 9.67
CA ALA A 109 6.30 -10.84 9.35
C ALA A 109 4.82 -10.53 9.22
N ARG A 110 4.31 -9.56 9.98
CA ARG A 110 2.90 -9.19 9.91
C ARG A 110 2.54 -8.57 8.56
N LEU A 111 3.38 -7.67 8.06
CA LEU A 111 3.18 -7.08 6.75
C LEU A 111 3.25 -8.15 5.67
N LEU A 112 4.26 -9.02 5.73
CA LEU A 112 4.44 -10.06 4.72
C LEU A 112 3.27 -11.02 4.67
N LYS A 113 2.76 -11.45 5.82
CA LYS A 113 1.57 -12.32 5.89
C LYS A 113 0.35 -11.66 5.31
N LEU A 114 0.17 -10.38 5.60
CA LEU A 114 -0.98 -9.63 5.10
C LEU A 114 -0.93 -9.54 3.57
N LEU A 115 0.23 -9.26 3.01
CA LEU A 115 0.40 -9.16 1.56
C LEU A 115 0.23 -10.51 0.88
N ASP A 116 0.70 -11.59 1.49
CA ASP A 116 0.48 -12.94 0.97
C ASP A 116 -1.01 -13.26 0.91
N ARG A 117 -1.76 -12.88 1.92
CA ARG A 117 -3.20 -13.08 1.96
C ARG A 117 -3.91 -12.32 0.85
N ILE A 118 -3.49 -11.07 0.63
CA ILE A 118 -4.03 -10.25 -0.45
C ILE A 118 -3.74 -10.90 -1.80
N ALA A 119 -2.53 -11.36 -2.01
CA ALA A 119 -2.13 -12.01 -3.26
C ALA A 119 -2.97 -13.25 -3.52
N GLN A 120 -3.22 -14.07 -2.49
CA GLN A 120 -4.02 -15.28 -2.63
C GLN A 120 -5.45 -15.00 -3.03
N LYS A 121 -6.04 -13.92 -2.52
CA LYS A 121 -7.41 -13.53 -2.89
C LYS A 121 -7.52 -13.18 -4.37
N HIS A 122 -6.43 -12.70 -4.98
CA HIS A 122 -6.45 -12.23 -6.36
C HIS A 122 -5.98 -13.27 -7.36
N VAL A 123 -5.51 -14.41 -6.89
CA VAL A 123 -5.03 -15.50 -7.76
C VAL A 123 -6.17 -16.48 -8.06
N GLY A 124 -7.09 -16.58 -7.11
CA GLY A 124 -8.17 -17.54 -7.25
C GLY A 124 -9.23 -17.13 -8.16
#